data_169375391cf5fe61b86868a310216f42
#
_entry.id   169375391cf5fe61b86868a310216f42
#
_cell.length_a   1.000
_cell.length_b   1.000
_cell.length_c   1.000
_cell.angle_alpha   90.00
_cell.angle_beta   90.00
_cell.angle_gamma   90.00
#
_symmetry.space_group_name_H-M   'P 1'
#
loop_
_entity.id
_entity.type
_entity.pdbx_description
1 polymer ?
#
loop_
_entity_poly.entity_id
_entity_poly.type
_entity_poly.pdbx_seq_one_letter_code
_entity_poly.pdbx_strand_id
1 'polypeptide(L)'
;TTGFDVFNDRIVGLSLAVEPFRAWYVPFAPETAAEYAAILAPLFADERIAKIGQNVKFDLMVLRRIGIEVAGRLYDTMILHYLLDPEGRHNMNALALRYLDYRPIEIETLIGRGARQLTMDLVAIDRVKEYAAEDADVTLRLKRVLWPRVVETGMEALYVAIEEPMIRVLADIETAGVRIDSEALA
;
A
#
# COMPACT_ATOMS: atom_id res chain seq x y z
N THR A 1 -4.90 -4.09 -7.34
CA THR A 1 -4.40 -4.12 -8.73
C THR A 1 -4.53 -5.50 -9.32
N THR A 2 -4.40 -5.65 -10.65
CA THR A 2 -4.38 -6.95 -11.34
C THR A 2 -3.07 -7.70 -11.13
N GLY A 3 -2.00 -7.01 -10.77
CA GLY A 3 -0.68 -7.56 -10.46
C GLY A 3 0.22 -6.52 -9.80
N PHE A 4 1.52 -6.71 -9.91
CA PHE A 4 2.53 -5.85 -9.26
C PHE A 4 3.29 -4.95 -10.23
N ASP A 5 2.94 -4.95 -11.51
CA ASP A 5 3.51 -4.03 -12.49
C ASP A 5 2.77 -2.68 -12.43
N VAL A 6 3.37 -1.73 -11.72
CA VAL A 6 2.80 -0.39 -11.53
C VAL A 6 2.46 0.31 -12.86
N PHE A 7 3.16 0.00 -13.94
CA PHE A 7 2.99 0.68 -15.22
C PHE A 7 1.91 0.05 -16.12
N ASN A 8 1.71 -1.26 -16.01
CA ASN A 8 0.83 -2.01 -16.91
C ASN A 8 -0.42 -2.55 -16.20
N ASP A 9 -0.34 -2.87 -14.92
CA ASP A 9 -1.47 -3.41 -14.18
C ASP A 9 -2.53 -2.34 -13.90
N ARG A 10 -3.80 -2.79 -13.85
CA ARG A 10 -4.95 -1.92 -13.58
C ARG A 10 -5.29 -1.94 -12.09
N ILE A 11 -5.83 -0.82 -11.63
CA ILE A 11 -6.48 -0.79 -10.33
C ILE A 11 -7.80 -1.59 -10.39
N VAL A 12 -8.02 -2.44 -9.40
CA VAL A 12 -9.24 -3.28 -9.27
C VAL A 12 -10.16 -2.72 -8.20
N GLY A 13 -9.60 -2.04 -7.23
CA GLY A 13 -10.34 -1.41 -6.15
C GLY A 13 -9.41 -0.76 -5.15
N LEU A 14 -10.02 -0.07 -4.20
CA LEU A 14 -9.35 0.60 -3.10
C LEU A 14 -10.00 0.18 -1.78
N SER A 15 -9.20 -0.22 -0.81
CA SER A 15 -9.65 -0.47 0.55
C SER A 15 -9.25 0.65 1.50
N LEU A 16 -10.12 1.01 2.41
CA LEU A 16 -9.94 2.12 3.36
C LEU A 16 -10.36 1.69 4.76
N ALA A 17 -9.57 2.04 5.76
CA ALA A 17 -9.90 1.90 7.17
C ALA A 17 -9.59 3.20 7.90
N VAL A 18 -10.49 3.66 8.76
CA VAL A 18 -10.31 4.88 9.58
C VAL A 18 -10.27 4.57 11.08
N GLU A 19 -10.79 3.43 11.46
CA GLU A 19 -10.75 2.91 12.82
C GLU A 19 -10.57 1.38 12.82
N PRO A 20 -9.98 0.78 13.86
CA PRO A 20 -9.82 -0.66 13.93
C PRO A 20 -11.14 -1.41 13.78
N PHE A 21 -11.08 -2.52 13.04
CA PHE A 21 -12.20 -3.42 12.78
C PHE A 21 -13.32 -2.81 11.96
N ARG A 22 -13.05 -1.68 11.28
CA ARG A 22 -13.99 -1.05 10.38
C ARG A 22 -13.29 -0.58 9.10
N ALA A 23 -13.55 -1.29 8.02
CA ALA A 23 -12.95 -1.03 6.73
C ALA A 23 -13.98 -1.16 5.59
N TRP A 24 -13.67 -0.55 4.47
CA TRP A 24 -14.50 -0.55 3.26
C TRP A 24 -13.65 -0.94 2.07
N TYR A 25 -14.29 -1.54 1.11
CA TYR A 25 -13.73 -1.80 -0.20
C TYR A 25 -14.57 -1.10 -1.28
N VAL A 26 -13.91 -0.30 -2.10
CA VAL A 26 -14.50 0.39 -3.26
C VAL A 26 -13.99 -0.31 -4.51
N PRO A 27 -14.81 -1.11 -5.20
CA PRO A 27 -14.39 -1.76 -6.44
C PRO A 27 -14.29 -0.74 -7.58
N PHE A 28 -13.26 -0.84 -8.40
CA PHE A 28 -13.05 0.01 -9.57
C PHE A 28 -13.31 -0.82 -10.84
N ALA A 29 -14.50 -0.67 -11.39
CA ALA A 29 -14.77 -1.15 -12.74
C ALA A 29 -14.24 -0.11 -13.76
N PRO A 30 -13.85 -0.51 -14.98
CA PRO A 30 -13.36 0.42 -16.00
C PRO A 30 -14.29 1.63 -16.22
N GLU A 31 -15.59 1.40 -16.14
CA GLU A 31 -16.63 2.40 -16.38
C GLU A 31 -16.76 3.41 -15.23
N THR A 32 -16.45 3.03 -14.01
CA THR A 32 -16.61 3.85 -12.79
C THR A 32 -15.32 4.38 -12.23
N ALA A 33 -14.17 3.90 -12.70
CA ALA A 33 -12.87 4.23 -12.14
C ALA A 33 -12.58 5.73 -12.10
N ALA A 34 -12.88 6.45 -13.18
CA ALA A 34 -12.66 7.89 -13.26
C ALA A 34 -13.60 8.69 -12.33
N GLU A 35 -14.85 8.28 -12.20
CA GLU A 35 -15.81 8.90 -11.27
C GLU A 35 -15.37 8.70 -9.82
N TYR A 36 -15.02 7.47 -9.44
CA TYR A 36 -14.59 7.15 -8.08
C TYR A 36 -13.25 7.82 -7.74
N ALA A 37 -12.33 7.90 -8.71
CA ALA A 37 -11.10 8.64 -8.53
C ALA A 37 -11.37 10.12 -8.23
N ALA A 38 -12.28 10.77 -8.98
CA ALA A 38 -12.65 12.16 -8.74
C ALA A 38 -13.31 12.39 -7.36
N ILE A 39 -14.14 11.45 -6.90
CA ILE A 39 -14.76 11.50 -5.56
C ILE A 39 -13.70 11.35 -4.45
N LEU A 40 -12.73 10.48 -4.64
CA LEU A 40 -11.72 10.15 -3.64
C LEU A 40 -10.53 11.13 -3.63
N ALA A 41 -10.24 11.78 -4.76
CA ALA A 41 -9.09 12.67 -4.88
C ALA A 41 -9.01 13.75 -3.79
N PRO A 42 -10.08 14.45 -3.39
CA PRO A 42 -10.03 15.43 -2.30
C PRO A 42 -9.59 14.83 -0.95
N LEU A 43 -9.98 13.59 -0.65
CA LEU A 43 -9.57 12.89 0.57
C LEU A 43 -8.06 12.62 0.59
N PHE A 44 -7.52 12.19 -0.56
CA PHE A 44 -6.09 11.90 -0.67
C PHE A 44 -5.24 13.18 -0.75
N ALA A 45 -5.75 14.25 -1.32
CA ALA A 45 -5.09 15.54 -1.42
C ALA A 45 -5.11 16.36 -0.12
N ASP A 46 -5.92 16.00 0.86
CA ASP A 46 -5.98 16.72 2.15
C ASP A 46 -4.74 16.44 3.00
N GLU A 47 -3.88 17.45 3.17
CA GLU A 47 -2.64 17.36 3.95
C GLU A 47 -2.87 17.10 5.45
N ARG A 48 -4.07 17.42 5.96
CA ARG A 48 -4.42 17.22 7.38
C ARG A 48 -4.70 15.76 7.70
N ILE A 49 -4.95 14.95 6.69
CA ILE A 49 -5.24 13.53 6.81
C ILE A 49 -3.98 12.73 6.51
N ALA A 50 -3.44 12.06 7.52
CA ALA A 50 -2.33 11.14 7.33
C ALA A 50 -2.80 9.87 6.60
N LYS A 51 -1.99 9.38 5.66
CA LYS A 51 -2.24 8.13 4.95
C LYS A 51 -1.32 7.05 5.48
N ILE A 52 -1.86 5.86 5.65
CA ILE A 52 -1.17 4.69 6.19
C ILE A 52 -1.24 3.59 5.15
N GLY A 53 -0.11 2.98 4.83
CA GLY A 53 -0.04 1.88 3.89
C GLY A 53 1.02 0.85 4.28
N GLN A 54 1.07 -0.22 3.52
CA GLN A 54 2.12 -1.24 3.55
C GLN A 54 2.78 -1.26 2.18
N ASN A 55 4.04 -0.83 2.07
CA ASN A 55 4.68 -0.51 0.79
C ASN A 55 3.94 0.60 0.02
N VAL A 56 3.67 1.69 0.74
CA VAL A 56 2.80 2.79 0.26
C VAL A 56 3.33 3.47 -1.00
N LYS A 57 4.62 3.33 -1.31
CA LYS A 57 5.20 3.79 -2.58
C LYS A 57 4.45 3.20 -3.79
N PHE A 58 4.16 1.89 -3.75
CA PHE A 58 3.40 1.22 -4.80
C PHE A 58 2.00 1.86 -4.95
N ASP A 59 1.31 2.11 -3.84
CA ASP A 59 -0.01 2.72 -3.85
C ASP A 59 0.01 4.14 -4.41
N LEU A 60 1.04 4.95 -4.05
CA LEU A 60 1.23 6.29 -4.61
C LEU A 60 1.33 6.27 -6.13
N MET A 61 2.13 5.35 -6.68
CA MET A 61 2.34 5.25 -8.12
C MET A 61 1.06 4.80 -8.84
N VAL A 62 0.33 3.84 -8.29
CA VAL A 62 -0.95 3.36 -8.83
C VAL A 62 -2.02 4.46 -8.79
N LEU A 63 -2.14 5.19 -7.67
CA LEU A 63 -3.11 6.27 -7.50
C LEU A 63 -2.85 7.43 -8.46
N ARG A 64 -1.58 7.82 -8.67
CA ARG A 64 -1.21 8.85 -9.66
C ARG A 64 -1.68 8.51 -11.07
N ARG A 65 -1.62 7.25 -11.47
CA ARG A 65 -2.07 6.82 -12.82
C ARG A 65 -3.57 7.03 -13.06
N ILE A 66 -4.35 7.10 -12.02
CA ILE A 66 -5.80 7.38 -12.08
C ILE A 66 -6.13 8.82 -11.69
N GLY A 67 -5.12 9.69 -11.59
CA GLY A 67 -5.30 11.13 -11.31
C GLY A 67 -5.50 11.47 -9.84
N ILE A 68 -5.16 10.58 -8.91
CA ILE A 68 -5.22 10.85 -7.47
C ILE A 68 -3.82 11.18 -6.95
N GLU A 69 -3.64 12.45 -6.57
CA GLU A 69 -2.44 12.89 -5.86
C GLU A 69 -2.61 12.69 -4.35
N VAL A 70 -1.53 12.22 -3.71
CA VAL A 70 -1.53 11.93 -2.27
C VAL A 70 -0.68 12.95 -1.53
N ALA A 71 -1.33 13.79 -0.73
CA ALA A 71 -0.68 14.79 0.11
C ALA A 71 -0.69 14.41 1.60
N GLY A 72 -0.02 15.21 2.41
CA GLY A 72 0.07 15.02 3.86
C GLY A 72 1.06 13.93 4.26
N ARG A 73 1.06 13.61 5.56
CA ARG A 73 1.97 12.63 6.15
C ARG A 73 1.67 11.22 5.68
N LEU A 74 2.72 10.47 5.38
CA LEU A 74 2.66 9.05 5.06
C LEU A 74 3.19 8.22 6.23
N TYR A 75 2.57 7.08 6.49
CA TYR A 75 3.10 6.03 7.34
C TYR A 75 3.14 4.72 6.58
N ASP A 76 4.34 4.20 6.38
CA ASP A 76 4.55 2.88 5.77
C ASP A 76 4.89 1.86 6.85
N THR A 77 4.02 0.90 7.09
CA THR A 77 4.22 -0.11 8.15
C THR A 77 5.43 -1.01 7.88
N MET A 78 5.81 -1.19 6.63
CA MET A 78 7.02 -1.92 6.27
C MET A 78 8.28 -1.16 6.69
N ILE A 79 8.33 0.14 6.42
CA ILE A 79 9.46 1.00 6.81
C ILE A 79 9.51 1.21 8.32
N LEU A 80 8.35 1.42 8.97
CA LEU A 80 8.28 1.50 10.43
C LEU A 80 8.89 0.26 11.09
N HIS A 81 8.57 -0.92 10.57
CA HIS A 81 9.14 -2.15 11.10
C HIS A 81 10.64 -2.31 10.76
N TYR A 82 11.05 -1.89 9.57
CA TYR A 82 12.47 -1.91 9.19
C TYR A 82 13.34 -1.11 10.16
N LEU A 83 12.87 0.05 10.62
CA LEU A 83 13.57 0.84 11.63
C LEU A 83 13.69 0.14 12.99
N LEU A 84 12.74 -0.72 13.34
CA LEU A 84 12.73 -1.45 14.61
C LEU A 84 13.51 -2.76 14.58
N ASP A 85 13.53 -3.41 13.44
CA ASP A 85 14.12 -4.75 13.25
C ASP A 85 14.55 -4.92 11.78
N PRO A 86 15.72 -4.39 11.38
CA PRO A 86 16.19 -4.43 9.97
C PRO A 86 16.35 -5.85 9.40
N GLU A 87 16.65 -6.83 10.24
CA GLU A 87 16.85 -8.23 9.84
C GLU A 87 15.54 -9.03 9.78
N GLY A 88 14.44 -8.43 10.21
CA GLY A 88 13.14 -9.08 10.31
C GLY A 88 12.44 -9.25 8.96
N ARG A 89 11.31 -9.97 8.98
CA ARG A 89 10.40 -10.04 7.84
C ARG A 89 9.42 -8.88 7.90
N HIS A 90 9.37 -8.06 6.85
CA HIS A 90 8.57 -6.84 6.79
C HIS A 90 7.23 -7.00 6.05
N ASN A 91 6.88 -8.20 5.58
CA ASN A 91 5.58 -8.42 4.95
C ASN A 91 4.45 -8.39 5.98
N MET A 92 3.27 -7.96 5.55
CA MET A 92 2.12 -7.72 6.42
C MET A 92 1.73 -8.94 7.26
N ASN A 93 1.74 -10.14 6.67
CA ASN A 93 1.36 -11.37 7.38
C ASN A 93 2.30 -11.66 8.56
N ALA A 94 3.62 -11.49 8.36
CA ALA A 94 4.60 -11.67 9.43
C ALA A 94 4.43 -10.61 10.53
N LEU A 95 4.17 -9.36 10.14
CA LEU A 95 3.92 -8.27 11.08
C LEU A 95 2.63 -8.47 11.86
N ALA A 96 1.54 -8.85 11.19
CA ALA A 96 0.26 -9.10 11.83
C ALA A 96 0.36 -10.24 12.86
N LEU A 97 1.03 -11.35 12.49
CA LEU A 97 1.26 -12.44 13.41
C LEU A 97 2.09 -12.01 14.63
N ARG A 98 3.18 -11.26 14.40
CA ARG A 98 4.11 -10.86 15.45
C ARG A 98 3.55 -9.81 16.41
N TYR A 99 2.83 -8.81 15.89
CA TYR A 99 2.43 -7.63 16.64
C TYR A 99 0.95 -7.57 17.01
N LEU A 100 0.11 -8.33 16.30
CA LEU A 100 -1.34 -8.35 16.53
C LEU A 100 -1.86 -9.72 16.95
N ASP A 101 -0.99 -10.75 16.99
CA ASP A 101 -1.38 -12.17 17.18
C ASP A 101 -2.52 -12.57 16.21
N TYR A 102 -2.40 -12.11 14.97
CA TYR A 102 -3.43 -12.25 13.95
C TYR A 102 -2.86 -12.84 12.67
N ARG A 103 -3.59 -13.77 12.04
CA ARG A 103 -3.24 -14.36 10.74
C ARG A 103 -4.21 -13.84 9.68
N PRO A 104 -3.75 -12.92 8.81
CA PRO A 104 -4.57 -12.43 7.70
C PRO A 104 -4.88 -13.51 6.69
N ILE A 105 -5.91 -13.26 5.88
CA ILE A 105 -6.26 -14.07 4.72
C ILE A 105 -5.08 -14.08 3.75
N GLU A 106 -4.64 -15.25 3.35
CA GLU A 106 -3.57 -15.38 2.35
C GLU A 106 -4.13 -15.14 0.95
N ILE A 107 -3.47 -14.27 0.16
CA ILE A 107 -3.91 -13.93 -1.20
C ILE A 107 -4.07 -15.15 -2.10
N GLU A 108 -3.26 -16.18 -1.90
CA GLU A 108 -3.32 -17.43 -2.66
C GLU A 108 -4.64 -18.19 -2.46
N THR A 109 -5.35 -17.93 -1.36
CA THR A 109 -6.69 -18.53 -1.14
C THR A 109 -7.74 -17.92 -2.08
N LEU A 110 -7.48 -16.70 -2.59
CA LEU A 110 -8.36 -15.99 -3.52
C LEU A 110 -7.99 -16.32 -4.98
N ILE A 111 -6.72 -16.12 -5.31
CA ILE A 111 -6.22 -16.17 -6.70
C ILE A 111 -5.60 -17.51 -7.10
N GLY A 112 -5.36 -18.41 -6.12
CA GLY A 112 -4.67 -19.66 -6.38
C GLY A 112 -3.15 -19.54 -6.46
N ARG A 113 -2.47 -20.60 -6.93
CA ARG A 113 -1.00 -20.68 -7.02
C ARG A 113 -0.53 -21.16 -8.39
N GLY A 114 0.67 -20.75 -8.77
CA GLY A 114 1.39 -21.24 -9.95
C GLY A 114 0.76 -20.81 -11.27
N ALA A 115 0.90 -21.61 -12.33
CA ALA A 115 0.49 -21.27 -13.70
C ALA A 115 -1.03 -21.09 -13.91
N ARG A 116 -1.84 -21.45 -12.93
CA ARG A 116 -3.32 -21.27 -12.95
C ARG A 116 -3.77 -20.13 -12.05
N GLN A 117 -2.84 -19.29 -11.60
CA GLN A 117 -3.16 -18.16 -10.77
C GLN A 117 -4.04 -17.17 -11.52
N LEU A 118 -5.14 -16.77 -10.90
CA LEU A 118 -6.06 -15.76 -11.42
C LEU A 118 -5.52 -14.36 -11.11
N THR A 119 -5.93 -13.38 -11.88
CA THR A 119 -5.80 -11.96 -11.49
C THR A 119 -6.96 -11.56 -10.57
N MET A 120 -6.76 -10.54 -9.74
CA MET A 120 -7.73 -10.17 -8.70
C MET A 120 -9.07 -9.71 -9.28
N ASP A 121 -9.08 -9.16 -10.49
CA ASP A 121 -10.30 -8.74 -11.21
C ASP A 121 -11.17 -9.90 -11.68
N LEU A 122 -10.65 -11.13 -11.68
CA LEU A 122 -11.40 -12.35 -11.99
C LEU A 122 -11.97 -13.05 -10.73
N VAL A 123 -11.63 -12.56 -9.55
CA VAL A 123 -12.14 -13.10 -8.29
C VAL A 123 -13.49 -12.46 -7.95
N ALA A 124 -14.43 -13.27 -7.42
CA ALA A 124 -15.73 -12.77 -6.98
C ALA A 124 -15.58 -11.62 -5.97
N ILE A 125 -16.30 -10.52 -6.19
CA ILE A 125 -16.17 -9.28 -5.42
C ILE A 125 -16.39 -9.49 -3.92
N ASP A 126 -17.27 -10.39 -3.53
CA ASP A 126 -17.54 -10.71 -2.12
C ASP A 126 -16.31 -11.29 -1.41
N ARG A 127 -15.47 -12.02 -2.12
CA ARG A 127 -14.20 -12.55 -1.59
C ARG A 127 -13.12 -11.48 -1.58
N VAL A 128 -13.04 -10.66 -2.65
CA VAL A 128 -12.07 -9.56 -2.75
C VAL A 128 -12.30 -8.53 -1.65
N LYS A 129 -13.57 -8.16 -1.39
CA LYS A 129 -13.88 -7.16 -0.37
C LYS A 129 -13.44 -7.57 1.03
N GLU A 130 -13.61 -8.85 1.39
CA GLU A 130 -13.19 -9.35 2.71
C GLU A 130 -11.68 -9.26 2.87
N TYR A 131 -10.94 -9.78 1.90
CA TYR A 131 -9.48 -9.72 1.88
C TYR A 131 -8.97 -8.27 1.89
N ALA A 132 -9.45 -7.42 0.99
CA ALA A 132 -8.95 -6.06 0.84
C ALA A 132 -9.33 -5.16 2.03
N ALA A 133 -10.52 -5.34 2.61
CA ALA A 133 -10.92 -4.62 3.82
C ALA A 133 -10.09 -5.05 5.03
N GLU A 134 -9.80 -6.35 5.16
CA GLU A 134 -8.90 -6.88 6.18
C GLU A 134 -7.49 -6.27 6.06
N ASP A 135 -6.91 -6.20 4.85
CA ASP A 135 -5.60 -5.62 4.62
C ASP A 135 -5.51 -4.16 5.09
N ALA A 136 -6.55 -3.36 4.81
CA ALA A 136 -6.61 -1.98 5.28
C ALA A 136 -6.72 -1.87 6.80
N ASP A 137 -7.55 -2.73 7.45
CA ASP A 137 -7.68 -2.77 8.90
C ASP A 137 -6.37 -3.19 9.58
N VAL A 138 -5.77 -4.27 9.09
CA VAL A 138 -4.51 -4.80 9.63
C VAL A 138 -3.40 -3.74 9.52
N THR A 139 -3.29 -3.06 8.38
CA THR A 139 -2.32 -1.99 8.15
C THR A 139 -2.51 -0.84 9.14
N LEU A 140 -3.75 -0.40 9.36
CA LEU A 140 -4.06 0.64 10.36
C LEU A 140 -3.67 0.20 11.79
N ARG A 141 -4.00 -1.03 12.16
CA ARG A 141 -3.67 -1.60 13.48
C ARG A 141 -2.16 -1.76 13.67
N LEU A 142 -1.45 -2.20 12.64
CA LEU A 142 0.02 -2.29 12.66
C LEU A 142 0.66 -0.92 12.90
N LYS A 143 0.22 0.12 12.20
CA LYS A 143 0.73 1.49 12.44
C LYS A 143 0.53 1.90 13.90
N ARG A 144 -0.62 1.60 14.49
CA ARG A 144 -0.93 1.96 15.89
C ARG A 144 0.01 1.29 16.90
N VAL A 145 0.53 0.11 16.58
CA VAL A 145 1.47 -0.63 17.44
C VAL A 145 2.92 -0.27 17.13
N LEU A 146 3.28 -0.09 15.85
CA LEU A 146 4.67 0.14 15.44
C LEU A 146 5.11 1.58 15.70
N TRP A 147 4.25 2.57 15.42
CA TRP A 147 4.63 3.98 15.55
C TRP A 147 5.08 4.38 16.98
N PRO A 148 4.36 4.04 18.05
CA PRO A 148 4.82 4.31 19.41
C PRO A 148 6.21 3.73 19.70
N ARG A 149 6.50 2.53 19.20
CA ARG A 149 7.81 1.87 19.36
C ARG A 149 8.92 2.61 18.61
N VAL A 150 8.63 3.12 17.40
CA VAL A 150 9.58 3.97 16.65
C VAL A 150 9.90 5.23 17.44
N VAL A 151 8.91 5.84 18.09
CA VAL A 151 9.10 7.00 18.97
C VAL A 151 9.93 6.63 20.21
N GLU A 152 9.59 5.54 20.88
CA GLU A 152 10.30 5.04 22.09
C GLU A 152 11.77 4.70 21.80
N THR A 153 12.09 4.20 20.61
CA THR A 153 13.47 3.90 20.18
C THR A 153 14.22 5.13 19.68
N GLY A 154 13.60 6.32 19.64
CA GLY A 154 14.21 7.55 19.16
C GLY A 154 14.35 7.66 17.64
N MET A 155 13.72 6.76 16.88
CA MET A 155 13.81 6.72 15.41
C MET A 155 12.80 7.64 14.71
N GLU A 156 11.94 8.34 15.46
CA GLU A 156 10.94 9.26 14.90
C GLU A 156 11.59 10.34 14.01
N ALA A 157 12.66 10.97 14.47
CA ALA A 157 13.33 12.03 13.71
C ALA A 157 13.89 11.50 12.37
N LEU A 158 14.44 10.28 12.36
CA LEU A 158 14.94 9.63 11.15
C LEU A 158 13.78 9.34 10.19
N TYR A 159 12.67 8.78 10.71
CA TYR A 159 11.50 8.51 9.89
C TYR A 159 10.96 9.78 9.21
N VAL A 160 10.76 10.84 9.99
CA VAL A 160 10.15 12.08 9.50
C VAL A 160 11.07 12.85 8.54
N ALA A 161 12.38 12.88 8.82
CA ALA A 161 13.33 13.67 8.04
C ALA A 161 13.87 12.96 6.79
N ILE A 162 13.88 11.63 6.77
CA ILE A 162 14.53 10.84 5.71
C ILE A 162 13.57 9.81 5.11
N GLU A 163 13.05 8.87 5.91
CA GLU A 163 12.33 7.70 5.39
C GLU A 163 11.00 8.08 4.72
N GLU A 164 10.19 8.89 5.38
CA GLU A 164 8.91 9.35 4.82
C GLU A 164 9.07 10.15 3.52
N PRO A 165 9.91 11.21 3.45
CA PRO A 165 10.16 11.93 2.19
C PRO A 165 10.72 11.04 1.07
N MET A 166 11.57 10.08 1.42
CA MET A 166 12.18 9.14 0.48
C MET A 166 11.14 8.31 -0.28
N ILE A 167 10.00 7.99 0.34
CA ILE A 167 8.90 7.27 -0.32
C ILE A 167 8.47 7.99 -1.62
N ARG A 168 8.29 9.32 -1.54
CA ARG A 168 7.87 10.14 -2.70
C ARG A 168 8.99 10.27 -3.73
N VAL A 169 10.22 10.52 -3.26
CA VAL A 169 11.40 10.63 -4.13
C VAL A 169 11.60 9.36 -4.93
N LEU A 170 11.51 8.19 -4.30
CA LEU A 170 11.62 6.91 -4.99
C LEU A 170 10.46 6.66 -5.95
N ALA A 171 9.23 7.03 -5.59
CA ALA A 171 8.09 6.96 -6.49
C ALA A 171 8.30 7.84 -7.74
N ASP A 172 8.85 9.04 -7.57
CA ASP A 172 9.15 9.97 -8.67
C ASP A 172 10.25 9.43 -9.58
N ILE A 173 11.35 8.91 -8.99
CA ILE A 173 12.45 8.30 -9.75
C ILE A 173 11.98 7.08 -10.55
N GLU A 174 11.22 6.19 -9.94
CA GLU A 174 10.70 5.00 -10.60
C GLU A 174 9.69 5.35 -11.70
N THR A 175 8.86 6.37 -11.48
CA THR A 175 7.89 6.85 -12.50
C THR A 175 8.61 7.49 -13.68
N ALA A 176 9.67 8.28 -13.44
CA ALA A 176 10.46 8.91 -14.48
C ALA A 176 11.28 7.88 -15.31
N GLY A 177 11.69 6.80 -14.64
CA GLY A 177 12.53 5.78 -15.23
C GLY A 177 13.98 6.23 -15.45
N VAL A 178 14.82 5.30 -15.94
CA VAL A 178 16.23 5.55 -16.25
C VAL A 178 16.50 5.12 -17.69
N ARG A 179 17.06 6.03 -18.48
CA ARG A 179 17.51 5.70 -19.83
C ARG A 179 18.86 4.97 -19.78
N ILE A 180 18.88 3.77 -20.33
CA ILE A 180 20.11 2.98 -20.48
C ILE A 180 20.64 3.19 -21.90
N ASP A 181 21.94 3.47 -22.01
CA ASP A 181 22.66 3.44 -23.29
C ASP A 181 23.12 2.00 -23.55
N SER A 182 22.30 1.28 -24.31
CA SER A 182 22.57 -0.12 -24.65
C SER A 182 23.75 -0.28 -25.61
N GLU A 183 24.09 0.74 -26.40
CA GLU A 183 25.25 0.69 -27.29
C GLU A 183 26.56 0.84 -26.53
N ALA A 184 26.57 1.70 -25.48
CA ALA A 184 27.73 1.85 -24.61
C ALA A 184 27.96 0.65 -23.69
N LEU A 185 26.93 -0.19 -23.44
CA LEU A 185 27.00 -1.38 -22.59
C LEU A 185 27.32 -2.67 -23.38
N ALA A 186 27.25 -2.67 -24.69
CA ALA A 186 27.53 -3.82 -25.54
C ALA A 186 29.02 -3.91 -25.89
#